data_e926ea03bac75b1afd7ee5a1851b021b
#
_entry.id   e926ea03bac75b1afd7ee5a1851b021b
#
_cell.length_a   1.000
_cell.length_b   1.000
_cell.length_c   1.000
_cell.angle_alpha   90.00
_cell.angle_beta   90.00
_cell.angle_gamma   90.00
#
_symmetry.space_group_name_H-M   'P 1'
#
loop_
_entity.id
_entity.type
_entity.pdbx_description
1 polymer ?
#
loop_
_entity_poly.entity_id
_entity_poly.type
_entity_poly.pdbx_seq_one_letter_code
_entity_poly.pdbx_strand_id
1 'polypeptide(L)'
;MFDALVNGRIDCGELTFEVAYYDIEELNRRAEAGETDVSKISYALLPEIQSRYTLLDSGSALGRGNGPVFVARQGTPPDSIRRVAVPGMHTTANALMSRLYPSITQKKPVLFSEIAPAVARGEYDAGVLIHEGRFVYRKLGLELSLIHI
;
A
#
# COMPACT_ATOMS: atom_id res chain seq x y z
N MET A 1 6.88 14.70 -2.19
CA MET A 1 5.70 15.34 -2.76
C MET A 1 5.43 16.68 -2.08
N PHE A 2 5.29 16.74 -0.77
CA PHE A 2 4.95 17.97 -0.02
C PHE A 2 6.14 18.75 0.55
N ASP A 3 7.38 18.41 0.17
CA ASP A 3 8.61 18.98 0.75
C ASP A 3 8.65 20.52 0.69
N ALA A 4 8.30 21.09 -0.45
CA ALA A 4 8.31 22.53 -0.63
C ALA A 4 7.26 23.25 0.24
N LEU A 5 6.06 22.65 0.39
CA LEU A 5 5.00 23.15 1.25
C LEU A 5 5.41 23.10 2.72
N VAL A 6 5.88 21.93 3.18
CA VAL A 6 6.26 21.69 4.59
C VAL A 6 7.42 22.57 5.03
N ASN A 7 8.36 22.86 4.13
CA ASN A 7 9.53 23.67 4.42
C ASN A 7 9.36 25.16 4.05
N GLY A 8 8.13 25.62 3.79
CA GLY A 8 7.84 27.03 3.50
C GLY A 8 8.54 27.57 2.25
N ARG A 9 8.81 26.71 1.26
CA ARG A 9 9.50 27.10 0.01
C ARG A 9 8.56 27.60 -1.08
N ILE A 10 7.26 27.61 -0.81
CA ILE A 10 6.23 28.14 -1.70
C ILE A 10 5.38 29.13 -0.93
N ASP A 11 4.95 30.17 -1.64
CA ASP A 11 3.98 31.13 -1.10
C ASP A 11 2.59 30.49 -1.11
N CYS A 12 1.98 30.37 0.06
CA CYS A 12 0.65 29.80 0.24
C CYS A 12 -0.42 30.89 0.51
N GLY A 13 -0.06 32.17 0.38
CA GLY A 13 -0.95 33.29 0.68
C GLY A 13 -1.41 33.25 2.14
N GLU A 14 -2.72 33.29 2.36
CA GLU A 14 -3.32 33.25 3.69
C GLU A 14 -3.49 31.82 4.26
N LEU A 15 -3.15 30.80 3.48
CA LEU A 15 -3.31 29.40 3.91
C LEU A 15 -2.17 28.99 4.84
N THR A 16 -2.53 28.37 5.94
CA THR A 16 -1.60 27.70 6.86
C THR A 16 -1.86 26.20 6.86
N PHE A 17 -0.80 25.41 6.96
CA PHE A 17 -0.90 23.97 6.90
C PHE A 17 -0.36 23.32 8.18
N GLU A 18 -1.20 22.52 8.83
CA GLU A 18 -0.76 21.58 9.85
C GLU A 18 -0.45 20.23 9.16
N VAL A 19 0.81 19.83 9.17
CA VAL A 19 1.27 18.66 8.42
C VAL A 19 1.59 17.51 9.36
N ALA A 20 0.99 16.34 9.06
CA ALA A 20 1.27 15.09 9.76
C ALA A 20 1.68 13.98 8.79
N TYR A 21 2.50 13.06 9.26
CA TYR A 21 3.01 11.94 8.48
C TYR A 21 2.51 10.62 9.05
N TYR A 22 1.90 9.82 8.20
CA TYR A 22 1.38 8.49 8.54
C TYR A 22 1.72 7.50 7.42
N ASP A 23 1.59 6.21 7.71
CA ASP A 23 1.61 5.20 6.66
C ASP A 23 0.37 5.32 5.77
N ILE A 24 0.42 4.65 4.60
CA ILE A 24 -0.63 4.84 3.58
C ILE A 24 -2.00 4.33 4.02
N GLU A 25 -2.07 3.29 4.83
CA GLU A 25 -3.37 2.77 5.29
C GLU A 25 -4.01 3.71 6.32
N GLU A 26 -3.21 4.27 7.23
CA GLU A 26 -3.70 5.27 8.17
C GLU A 26 -4.14 6.55 7.45
N LEU A 27 -3.42 6.99 6.41
CA LEU A 27 -3.86 8.10 5.56
C LEU A 27 -5.19 7.80 4.85
N ASN A 28 -5.35 6.58 4.32
CA ASN A 28 -6.60 6.14 3.71
C ASN A 28 -7.76 6.16 4.71
N ARG A 29 -7.55 5.62 5.91
CA ARG A 29 -8.56 5.59 6.98
C ARG A 29 -8.98 6.99 7.42
N ARG A 30 -8.03 7.90 7.58
CA ARG A 30 -8.31 9.30 7.96
C ARG A 30 -9.07 10.05 6.88
N ALA A 31 -8.72 9.84 5.61
CA ALA A 31 -9.47 10.42 4.50
C ALA A 31 -10.89 9.85 4.43
N GLU A 32 -11.08 8.54 4.62
CA GLU A 32 -12.38 7.90 4.69
C GLU A 32 -13.24 8.47 5.84
N ALA A 33 -12.63 8.71 7.00
CA ALA A 33 -13.29 9.33 8.15
C ALA A 33 -13.55 10.83 7.99
N GLY A 34 -12.93 11.50 6.98
CA GLY A 34 -13.06 12.95 6.79
C GLY A 34 -12.22 13.77 7.79
N GLU A 35 -11.16 13.19 8.33
CA GLU A 35 -10.29 13.82 9.33
C GLU A 35 -9.22 14.74 8.73
N THR A 36 -9.11 14.82 7.39
CA THR A 36 -8.07 15.58 6.71
C THR A 36 -8.65 16.42 5.57
N ASP A 37 -8.21 17.64 5.41
CA ASP A 37 -8.61 18.52 4.29
C ASP A 37 -7.89 18.11 3.00
N VAL A 38 -6.60 17.79 3.09
CA VAL A 38 -5.77 17.33 1.98
C VAL A 38 -4.99 16.10 2.42
N SER A 39 -5.06 15.02 1.65
CA SER A 39 -4.35 13.78 1.98
C SER A 39 -3.79 13.10 0.75
N LYS A 40 -2.66 12.40 0.92
CA LYS A 40 -2.24 11.36 0.00
C LYS A 40 -3.09 10.12 0.27
N ILE A 41 -3.68 9.56 -0.77
CA ILE A 41 -4.49 8.35 -0.68
C ILE A 41 -4.05 7.30 -1.70
N SER A 42 -4.49 6.07 -1.50
CA SER A 42 -4.43 5.04 -2.54
C SER A 42 -5.52 5.27 -3.58
N TYR A 43 -5.21 5.11 -4.87
CA TYR A 43 -6.23 5.24 -5.93
C TYR A 43 -7.41 4.29 -5.76
N ALA A 44 -7.19 3.12 -5.14
CA ALA A 44 -8.27 2.17 -4.87
C ALA A 44 -9.35 2.71 -3.92
N LEU A 45 -9.00 3.66 -3.03
CA LEU A 45 -9.95 4.29 -2.11
C LEU A 45 -10.80 5.37 -2.79
N LEU A 46 -10.31 5.99 -3.87
CA LEU A 46 -10.96 7.16 -4.49
C LEU A 46 -12.46 6.96 -4.77
N PRO A 47 -12.94 5.82 -5.33
CA PRO A 47 -14.37 5.61 -5.57
C PRO A 47 -15.24 5.70 -4.32
N GLU A 48 -14.70 5.36 -3.15
CA GLU A 48 -15.43 5.35 -1.89
C GLU A 48 -15.57 6.74 -1.26
N ILE A 49 -14.61 7.64 -1.54
CA ILE A 49 -14.56 8.97 -0.93
C ILE A 49 -14.85 10.13 -1.92
N GLN A 50 -15.07 9.86 -3.19
CA GLN A 50 -15.26 10.87 -4.24
C GLN A 50 -16.46 11.80 -4.03
N SER A 51 -17.39 11.44 -3.15
CA SER A 51 -18.50 12.33 -2.78
C SER A 51 -18.07 13.47 -1.85
N ARG A 52 -16.92 13.34 -1.18
CA ARG A 52 -16.39 14.31 -0.21
C ARG A 52 -15.07 14.95 -0.63
N TYR A 53 -14.31 14.29 -1.50
CA TYR A 53 -12.99 14.73 -1.92
C TYR A 53 -12.88 14.84 -3.43
N THR A 54 -12.12 15.81 -3.87
CA THR A 54 -11.74 15.99 -5.27
C THR A 54 -10.29 15.57 -5.45
N LEU A 55 -10.02 14.80 -6.49
CA LEU A 55 -8.66 14.47 -6.88
C LEU A 55 -7.97 15.71 -7.45
N LEU A 56 -6.80 16.06 -6.91
CA LEU A 56 -6.00 17.16 -7.45
C LEU A 56 -5.28 16.72 -8.73
N ASP A 57 -5.09 17.65 -9.65
CA ASP A 57 -4.39 17.43 -10.93
C ASP A 57 -2.89 17.18 -10.78
N SER A 58 -2.35 17.39 -9.57
CA SER A 58 -0.94 17.22 -9.24
C SER A 58 -0.73 16.23 -8.10
N GLY A 59 0.48 15.74 -7.95
CA GLY A 59 0.87 14.92 -6.82
C GLY A 59 0.60 13.43 -6.97
N SER A 60 0.23 12.95 -8.14
CA SER A 60 0.10 11.52 -8.43
C SER A 60 1.43 10.84 -8.69
N ALA A 61 1.50 9.54 -8.39
CA ALA A 61 2.59 8.67 -8.78
C ALA A 61 2.06 7.44 -9.52
N LEU A 62 2.55 7.24 -10.73
CA LEU A 62 2.24 6.08 -11.56
C LEU A 62 3.54 5.32 -11.87
N GLY A 63 3.58 4.05 -11.51
CA GLY A 63 4.66 3.14 -11.90
C GLY A 63 4.23 2.22 -13.03
N ARG A 64 5.10 2.04 -14.03
CA ARG A 64 4.91 1.04 -15.09
C ARG A 64 5.96 -0.06 -14.94
N GLY A 65 5.53 -1.34 -14.94
CA GLY A 65 6.42 -2.49 -14.80
C GLY A 65 7.04 -2.67 -13.39
N ASN A 66 6.57 -1.91 -12.40
CA ASN A 66 7.04 -1.96 -11.02
C ASN A 66 5.87 -2.00 -10.01
N GLY A 67 4.82 -2.71 -10.38
CA GLY A 67 3.67 -2.97 -9.52
C GLY A 67 4.01 -3.79 -8.27
N PRO A 68 3.01 -4.09 -7.44
CA PRO A 68 3.15 -4.96 -6.28
C PRO A 68 3.71 -6.34 -6.67
N VAL A 69 4.47 -6.95 -5.78
CA VAL A 69 4.92 -8.33 -5.95
C VAL A 69 4.34 -9.21 -4.85
N PHE A 70 3.97 -10.43 -5.22
CA PHE A 70 3.43 -11.42 -4.31
C PHE A 70 4.53 -12.41 -3.92
N VAL A 71 4.87 -12.48 -2.65
CA VAL A 71 5.97 -13.29 -2.14
C VAL A 71 5.51 -14.31 -1.11
N ALA A 72 6.17 -15.46 -1.12
CA ALA A 72 6.00 -16.51 -0.12
C ALA A 72 7.37 -17.08 0.28
N ARG A 73 7.40 -17.94 1.29
CA ARG A 73 8.61 -18.70 1.60
C ARG A 73 8.93 -19.63 0.45
N GLN A 74 10.21 -19.87 0.25
CA GLN A 74 10.71 -20.75 -0.80
C GLN A 74 10.06 -22.13 -0.72
N GLY A 75 9.60 -22.64 -1.87
CA GLY A 75 8.92 -23.94 -1.97
C GLY A 75 7.48 -23.98 -1.45
N THR A 76 6.86 -22.84 -1.13
CA THR A 76 5.43 -22.80 -0.75
C THR A 76 4.55 -23.07 -1.97
N PRO A 77 3.73 -24.17 -1.99
CA PRO A 77 2.84 -24.41 -3.10
C PRO A 77 1.79 -23.29 -3.22
N PRO A 78 1.54 -22.74 -4.42
CA PRO A 78 0.55 -21.67 -4.61
C PRO A 78 -0.83 -22.02 -4.06
N ASP A 79 -1.27 -23.24 -4.25
CA ASP A 79 -2.58 -23.72 -3.81
C ASP A 79 -2.71 -23.87 -2.28
N SER A 80 -1.60 -23.79 -1.55
CA SER A 80 -1.59 -23.84 -0.08
C SER A 80 -1.75 -22.48 0.58
N ILE A 81 -1.65 -21.38 -0.18
CA ILE A 81 -1.71 -20.04 0.33
C ILE A 81 -3.14 -19.69 0.77
N ARG A 82 -3.30 -19.34 2.04
CA ARG A 82 -4.59 -18.94 2.63
C ARG A 82 -4.51 -17.58 3.30
N ARG A 83 -3.52 -17.36 4.18
CA ARG A 83 -3.34 -16.17 4.99
C ARG A 83 -2.34 -15.24 4.33
N VAL A 84 -2.76 -14.06 3.94
CA VAL A 84 -1.93 -13.10 3.21
C VAL A 84 -1.82 -11.79 3.97
N ALA A 85 -0.59 -11.33 4.18
CA ALA A 85 -0.29 -9.99 4.67
C ALA A 85 -0.38 -8.97 3.53
N VAL A 86 -1.14 -7.90 3.73
CA VAL A 86 -1.30 -6.79 2.76
C VAL A 86 -0.92 -5.46 3.41
N PRO A 87 -0.45 -4.47 2.65
CA PRO A 87 -0.04 -3.18 3.24
C PRO A 87 -1.20 -2.33 3.76
N GLY A 88 -2.42 -2.75 3.50
CA GLY A 88 -3.65 -2.13 3.96
C GLY A 88 -4.82 -2.57 3.11
N MET A 89 -6.02 -2.57 3.68
CA MET A 89 -7.23 -3.05 3.02
C MET A 89 -7.68 -2.10 1.89
N HIS A 90 -7.47 -0.79 2.03
CA HIS A 90 -7.85 0.23 1.05
C HIS A 90 -6.74 0.52 0.02
N THR A 91 -5.61 -0.20 0.11
CA THR A 91 -4.48 0.03 -0.80
C THR A 91 -4.73 -0.51 -2.20
N THR A 92 -4.18 0.17 -3.21
CA THR A 92 -4.20 -0.30 -4.61
C THR A 92 -3.56 -1.69 -4.74
N ALA A 93 -2.53 -1.98 -3.94
CA ALA A 93 -1.88 -3.27 -3.91
C ALA A 93 -2.83 -4.41 -3.49
N ASN A 94 -3.65 -4.19 -2.44
CA ASN A 94 -4.68 -5.14 -2.03
C ASN A 94 -5.81 -5.26 -3.06
N ALA A 95 -6.23 -4.16 -3.67
CA ALA A 95 -7.26 -4.20 -4.71
C ALA A 95 -6.83 -5.03 -5.93
N LEU A 96 -5.60 -4.81 -6.41
CA LEU A 96 -5.03 -5.59 -7.51
C LEU A 96 -4.89 -7.08 -7.14
N MET A 97 -4.34 -7.38 -5.97
CA MET A 97 -4.23 -8.75 -5.46
C MET A 97 -5.62 -9.42 -5.37
N SER A 98 -6.62 -8.74 -4.84
CA SER A 98 -7.99 -9.25 -4.71
C SER A 98 -8.64 -9.55 -6.07
N ARG A 99 -8.32 -8.74 -7.06
CA ARG A 99 -8.81 -8.91 -8.44
C ARG A 99 -8.20 -10.13 -9.12
N LEU A 100 -6.90 -10.37 -8.88
CA LEU A 100 -6.17 -11.48 -9.50
C LEU A 100 -6.36 -12.81 -8.78
N TYR A 101 -6.52 -12.76 -7.47
CA TYR A 101 -6.65 -13.94 -6.59
C TYR A 101 -7.91 -13.87 -5.73
N PRO A 102 -9.11 -13.92 -6.32
CA PRO A 102 -10.37 -13.75 -5.58
C PRO A 102 -10.64 -14.88 -4.58
N SER A 103 -10.00 -16.03 -4.73
CA SER A 103 -10.09 -17.16 -3.78
C SER A 103 -9.35 -16.90 -2.45
N ILE A 104 -8.41 -15.96 -2.41
CA ILE A 104 -7.69 -15.60 -1.20
C ILE A 104 -8.50 -14.57 -0.41
N THR A 105 -9.24 -15.05 0.58
CA THR A 105 -10.13 -14.23 1.40
C THR A 105 -9.54 -13.85 2.76
N GLN A 106 -8.57 -14.61 3.29
CA GLN A 106 -7.94 -14.34 4.57
C GLN A 106 -6.77 -13.35 4.41
N LYS A 107 -7.10 -12.08 4.31
CA LYS A 107 -6.14 -10.98 4.20
C LYS A 107 -6.07 -10.20 5.50
N LYS A 108 -4.88 -9.77 5.89
CA LYS A 108 -4.68 -8.98 7.09
C LYS A 108 -3.77 -7.79 6.80
N PRO A 109 -4.18 -6.55 7.18
CA PRO A 109 -3.33 -5.39 7.05
C PRO A 109 -2.14 -5.52 8.02
N VAL A 110 -0.95 -5.27 7.50
CA VAL A 110 0.32 -5.31 8.23
C VAL A 110 1.14 -4.12 7.78
N LEU A 111 1.82 -3.47 8.73
CA LEU A 111 2.71 -2.36 8.41
C LEU A 111 3.69 -2.80 7.30
N PHE A 112 3.84 -1.97 6.29
CA PHE A 112 4.59 -2.31 5.08
C PHE A 112 5.97 -2.92 5.34
N SER A 113 6.74 -2.34 6.27
CA SER A 113 8.07 -2.85 6.65
C SER A 113 8.06 -4.23 7.31
N GLU A 114 6.93 -4.64 7.88
CA GLU A 114 6.80 -5.90 8.63
C GLU A 114 6.27 -7.05 7.77
N ILE A 115 5.76 -6.80 6.57
CA ILE A 115 5.16 -7.85 5.73
C ILE A 115 6.18 -8.94 5.41
N ALA A 116 7.33 -8.60 4.82
CA ALA A 116 8.33 -9.59 4.43
C ALA A 116 8.91 -10.34 5.64
N PRO A 117 9.28 -9.68 6.76
CA PRO A 117 9.67 -10.38 7.98
C PRO A 117 8.60 -11.33 8.52
N ALA A 118 7.33 -10.93 8.54
CA ALA A 118 6.23 -11.76 9.05
C ALA A 118 5.99 -13.01 8.19
N VAL A 119 6.10 -12.89 6.85
CA VAL A 119 6.05 -14.04 5.94
C VAL A 119 7.25 -14.96 6.16
N ALA A 120 8.45 -14.42 6.32
CA ALA A 120 9.65 -15.21 6.59
C ALA A 120 9.54 -16.00 7.91
N ARG A 121 8.94 -15.42 8.95
CA ARG A 121 8.66 -16.11 10.23
C ARG A 121 7.50 -17.12 10.17
N GLY A 122 6.76 -17.18 9.05
CA GLY A 122 5.63 -18.10 8.90
C GLY A 122 4.31 -17.64 9.54
N GLU A 123 4.22 -16.39 9.96
CA GLU A 123 2.98 -15.80 10.49
C GLU A 123 1.90 -15.69 9.41
N TYR A 124 2.33 -15.51 8.16
CA TYR A 124 1.52 -15.52 6.96
C TYR A 124 2.09 -16.48 5.93
N ASP A 125 1.23 -17.00 5.08
CA ASP A 125 1.64 -17.92 4.01
C ASP A 125 2.30 -17.13 2.87
N ALA A 126 1.83 -15.91 2.62
CA ALA A 126 2.35 -15.00 1.63
C ALA A 126 2.15 -13.53 2.02
N GLY A 127 2.74 -12.61 1.26
CA GLY A 127 2.61 -11.19 1.46
C GLY A 127 2.68 -10.38 0.16
N VAL A 128 2.04 -9.22 0.16
CA VAL A 128 2.08 -8.27 -0.95
C VAL A 128 3.09 -7.17 -0.62
N LEU A 129 4.17 -7.10 -1.39
CA LEU A 129 5.22 -6.10 -1.24
C LEU A 129 5.11 -5.03 -2.33
N ILE A 130 5.41 -3.81 -1.96
CA ILE A 130 5.50 -2.64 -2.84
C ILE A 130 6.84 -1.94 -2.61
N HIS A 131 7.15 -0.94 -3.42
CA HIS A 131 8.35 -0.10 -3.27
C HIS A 131 9.65 -0.93 -3.14
N GLU A 132 10.50 -0.57 -2.20
CA GLU A 132 11.81 -1.19 -1.95
C GLU A 132 11.72 -2.64 -1.44
N GLY A 133 10.61 -3.06 -0.84
CA GLY A 133 10.40 -4.44 -0.40
C GLY A 133 10.61 -5.47 -1.51
N ARG A 134 10.32 -5.09 -2.75
CA ARG A 134 10.54 -5.91 -3.95
C ARG A 134 12.03 -6.23 -4.25
N PHE A 135 12.96 -5.51 -3.65
CA PHE A 135 14.40 -5.72 -3.86
C PHE A 135 15.06 -6.53 -2.76
N VAL A 136 14.43 -6.64 -1.60
CA VAL A 136 15.05 -7.24 -0.40
C VAL A 136 14.48 -8.60 0.00
N TYR A 137 13.32 -9.01 -0.54
CA TYR A 137 12.63 -10.23 -0.13
C TYR A 137 13.51 -11.49 -0.23
N ARG A 138 14.36 -11.58 -1.26
CA ARG A 138 15.27 -12.71 -1.45
C ARG A 138 16.25 -12.90 -0.30
N LYS A 139 16.69 -11.81 0.33
CA LYS A 139 17.60 -11.85 1.50
C LYS A 139 16.93 -12.48 2.72
N LEU A 140 15.61 -12.54 2.74
CA LEU A 140 14.79 -13.14 3.81
C LEU A 140 14.36 -14.58 3.47
N GLY A 141 14.91 -15.20 2.41
CA GLY A 141 14.52 -16.55 1.99
C GLY A 141 13.13 -16.62 1.35
N LEU A 142 12.63 -15.49 0.84
CA LEU A 142 11.36 -15.45 0.13
C LEU A 142 11.57 -15.51 -1.38
N GLU A 143 10.57 -15.99 -2.08
CA GLU A 143 10.51 -16.04 -3.54
C GLU A 143 9.21 -15.41 -4.07
N LEU A 144 9.19 -15.08 -5.34
CA LEU A 144 7.95 -14.66 -6.02
C LEU A 144 7.06 -15.90 -6.16
N SER A 145 5.92 -15.87 -5.48
CA SER A 145 5.03 -17.03 -5.40
C SER A 145 4.06 -17.12 -6.57
N LEU A 146 3.64 -16.00 -7.10
CA LEU A 146 2.68 -15.92 -8.20
C LEU A 146 3.02 -14.68 -9.03
N ILE A 147 2.60 -14.68 -10.27
CA ILE A 147 2.87 -13.75 -11.34
C ILE A 147 2.98 -12.27 -10.86
N HIS A 148 3.92 -11.54 -11.46
CA HIS A 148 4.02 -10.08 -11.33
C HIS A 148 2.68 -9.41 -11.58
N ILE A 149 2.23 -8.63 -10.60
CA ILE A 149 1.07 -7.77 -10.74
C ILE A 149 1.50 -6.49 -11.46
#